data_392241e0a24b927acedd23bcd3fbc8df
#
_entry.id   392241e0a24b927acedd23bcd3fbc8df
#
_cell.length_a   1.000
_cell.length_b   1.000
_cell.length_c   1.000
_cell.angle_alpha   90.00
_cell.angle_beta   90.00
_cell.angle_gamma   90.00
#
_symmetry.space_group_name_H-M   'P 1'
#
loop_
_entity.id
_entity.type
_entity.pdbx_description
1 polymer ?
#
loop_
_entity_poly.entity_id
_entity_poly.type
_entity_poly.pdbx_seq_one_letter_code
_entity_poly.pdbx_strand_id
1 'polypeptide(L)'
;KGVDLANEKLEIALCAQHHNGGIAVDLWWRSSVAGLYAVGECAGTHGVSRPGGSALNAGQVGAVRAAQWICETGPSQTTHGAFLRTAREASARHNAFCKRILQQPDNVDQAIAVARHRMSDHGGVIRQQSAMEATLEAVTMQMQKLSNTIGIGSRSRLVRAYQLQDLLLTQQAVLHAMLDFGKTAVQTRGSALYPHPQGKLRKNLDELFRFRPDDGKTLTMIQQVRFADGIWTVSWRPTRPIPSDDDFFENVWRQYQDNRNIY
;
A
#
# COMPACT_ATOMS: atom_id res chain seq x y z
N LYS A 1 -7.02 27.06 -16.78
CA LYS A 1 -8.27 26.66 -16.08
C LYS A 1 -9.17 27.87 -15.71
N GLY A 2 -8.82 29.08 -16.14
CA GLY A 2 -9.68 30.26 -16.05
C GLY A 2 -9.86 30.86 -14.64
N VAL A 3 -9.02 30.49 -13.66
CA VAL A 3 -9.04 31.06 -12.31
C VAL A 3 -8.03 32.20 -12.22
N ASP A 4 -8.49 33.40 -11.86
CA ASP A 4 -7.63 34.54 -11.57
C ASP A 4 -7.17 34.51 -10.10
N LEU A 5 -6.00 33.91 -9.87
CA LEU A 5 -5.43 33.76 -8.52
C LEU A 5 -5.12 35.08 -7.79
N ALA A 6 -5.14 36.21 -8.49
CA ALA A 6 -4.99 37.53 -7.85
C ALA A 6 -6.27 37.99 -7.17
N ASN A 7 -7.42 37.58 -7.70
CA ASN A 7 -8.74 38.02 -7.26
C ASN A 7 -9.66 36.93 -6.75
N GLU A 8 -9.34 35.67 -7.07
CA GLU A 8 -10.18 34.50 -6.71
C GLU A 8 -9.45 33.55 -5.76
N LYS A 9 -10.17 33.01 -4.79
CA LYS A 9 -9.64 32.00 -3.87
C LYS A 9 -9.65 30.64 -4.56
N LEU A 10 -8.53 29.92 -4.48
CA LEU A 10 -8.46 28.52 -4.90
C LEU A 10 -8.80 27.63 -3.72
N GLU A 11 -9.73 26.72 -3.91
CA GLU A 11 -10.00 25.66 -2.94
C GLU A 11 -8.81 24.70 -2.88
N ILE A 12 -8.35 24.43 -1.67
CA ILE A 12 -7.29 23.45 -1.40
C ILE A 12 -7.79 22.40 -0.42
N ALA A 13 -7.32 21.16 -0.60
CA ALA A 13 -7.62 20.07 0.29
C ALA A 13 -6.38 19.23 0.56
N LEU A 14 -6.36 18.55 1.70
CA LEU A 14 -5.33 17.56 1.99
C LEU A 14 -5.59 16.31 1.16
N CYS A 15 -4.54 15.79 0.54
CA CYS A 15 -4.61 14.52 -0.18
C CYS A 15 -3.35 13.67 0.07
N ALA A 16 -3.50 12.35 -0.04
CA ALA A 16 -2.39 11.42 -0.03
C ALA A 16 -1.75 11.39 -1.42
N GLN A 17 -0.69 12.18 -1.62
CA GLN A 17 0.03 12.26 -2.89
C GLN A 17 0.93 11.04 -3.11
N HIS A 18 1.46 10.46 -2.02
CA HIS A 18 2.37 9.32 -2.05
C HIS A 18 2.20 8.48 -0.79
N HIS A 19 2.11 7.17 -0.92
CA HIS A 19 1.96 6.29 0.25
C HIS A 19 3.21 6.16 1.11
N ASN A 20 4.39 6.34 0.53
CA ASN A 20 5.71 6.11 1.15
C ASN A 20 5.93 4.68 1.68
N GLY A 21 4.97 3.82 1.49
CA GLY A 21 5.01 2.38 1.71
C GLY A 21 4.77 1.65 0.40
N GLY A 22 4.69 0.33 0.44
CA GLY A 22 4.44 -0.48 -0.75
C GLY A 22 4.74 -1.95 -0.50
N ILE A 23 4.94 -2.69 -1.57
CA ILE A 23 5.27 -4.11 -1.52
C ILE A 23 6.62 -4.29 -0.81
N ALA A 24 6.65 -5.16 0.20
CA ALA A 24 7.88 -5.52 0.91
C ALA A 24 8.83 -6.26 -0.03
N VAL A 25 10.07 -5.78 -0.10
CA VAL A 25 11.12 -6.34 -0.94
C VAL A 25 12.39 -6.55 -0.15
N ASP A 26 13.25 -7.45 -0.65
CA ASP A 26 14.61 -7.64 -0.15
C ASP A 26 15.62 -6.69 -0.82
N LEU A 27 16.92 -6.96 -0.64
CA LEU A 27 18.01 -6.16 -1.21
C LEU A 27 18.07 -6.17 -2.73
N TRP A 28 17.45 -7.14 -3.35
CA TRP A 28 17.37 -7.33 -4.79
C TRP A 28 16.01 -6.99 -5.37
N TRP A 29 15.19 -6.27 -4.61
CA TRP A 29 13.82 -5.90 -4.94
C TRP A 29 12.90 -7.08 -5.24
N ARG A 30 13.23 -8.29 -4.73
CA ARG A 30 12.36 -9.45 -4.82
C ARG A 30 11.25 -9.34 -3.79
N SER A 31 10.03 -9.62 -4.20
CA SER A 31 8.90 -9.79 -3.29
C SER A 31 8.93 -11.20 -2.63
N SER A 32 7.98 -11.46 -1.74
CA SER A 32 7.76 -12.81 -1.19
C SER A 32 7.19 -13.81 -2.21
N VAL A 33 6.79 -13.34 -3.39
CA VAL A 33 6.31 -14.19 -4.50
C VAL A 33 7.46 -14.44 -5.45
N ALA A 34 7.83 -15.71 -5.64
CA ALA A 34 8.93 -16.09 -6.53
C ALA A 34 8.71 -15.55 -7.96
N GLY A 35 9.74 -14.91 -8.51
CA GLY A 35 9.71 -14.31 -9.85
C GLY A 35 9.00 -12.96 -9.93
N LEU A 36 8.50 -12.41 -8.83
CA LEU A 36 7.86 -11.08 -8.78
C LEU A 36 8.78 -10.08 -8.09
N TYR A 37 9.10 -9.02 -8.81
CA TYR A 37 9.94 -7.90 -8.38
C TYR A 37 9.10 -6.63 -8.33
N ALA A 38 9.26 -5.83 -7.29
CA ALA A 38 8.61 -4.53 -7.18
C ALA A 38 9.68 -3.44 -7.10
N VAL A 39 9.62 -2.47 -8.02
CA VAL A 39 10.58 -1.37 -8.10
C VAL A 39 9.86 -0.01 -8.20
N GLY A 40 10.53 1.07 -7.83
CA GLY A 40 9.95 2.40 -7.83
C GLY A 40 8.94 2.59 -6.69
N GLU A 41 7.93 3.41 -6.93
CA GLU A 41 6.96 3.82 -5.90
C GLU A 41 6.14 2.66 -5.33
N CYS A 42 5.88 1.61 -6.10
CA CYS A 42 5.13 0.44 -5.62
C CYS A 42 5.93 -0.43 -4.64
N ALA A 43 7.26 -0.27 -4.54
CA ALA A 43 8.09 -0.90 -3.54
C ALA A 43 8.07 -0.10 -2.23
N GLY A 44 8.05 -0.76 -1.08
CA GLY A 44 8.07 -0.11 0.24
C GLY A 44 9.45 0.44 0.64
N THR A 45 10.19 1.00 -0.32
CA THR A 45 11.57 1.48 -0.11
C THR A 45 11.70 2.99 0.07
N HIS A 46 10.63 3.74 -0.17
CA HIS A 46 10.62 5.19 -0.01
C HIS A 46 10.32 5.57 1.43
N GLY A 47 11.19 6.33 2.06
CA GLY A 47 10.96 6.89 3.39
C GLY A 47 10.05 8.12 3.36
N VAL A 48 9.37 8.40 4.47
CA VAL A 48 8.54 9.60 4.64
C VAL A 48 9.41 10.86 4.70
N SER A 49 10.41 10.84 5.55
CA SER A 49 11.40 11.93 5.67
C SER A 49 12.56 11.66 4.73
N ARG A 50 12.53 12.23 3.55
CA ARG A 50 13.56 12.06 2.54
C ARG A 50 13.80 13.33 1.75
N PRO A 51 15.02 13.55 1.20
CA PRO A 51 15.30 14.64 0.26
C PRO A 51 14.45 14.52 -1.01
N GLY A 52 14.16 15.66 -1.63
CA GLY A 52 13.53 15.70 -2.95
C GLY A 52 14.37 14.94 -3.98
N GLY A 53 13.72 14.20 -4.87
CA GLY A 53 14.39 13.40 -5.90
C GLY A 53 14.87 12.02 -5.45
N SER A 54 15.05 11.75 -4.15
CA SER A 54 15.53 10.46 -3.66
C SER A 54 14.60 9.29 -4.00
N ALA A 55 13.30 9.53 -4.18
CA ALA A 55 12.35 8.52 -4.63
C ALA A 55 12.67 8.02 -6.05
N LEU A 56 13.05 8.93 -6.96
CA LEU A 56 13.48 8.57 -8.31
C LEU A 56 14.77 7.75 -8.29
N ASN A 57 15.75 8.16 -7.47
CA ASN A 57 16.98 7.39 -7.31
C ASN A 57 16.72 5.99 -6.76
N ALA A 58 15.89 5.86 -5.73
CA ALA A 58 15.52 4.55 -5.18
C ALA A 58 14.87 3.65 -6.25
N GLY A 59 14.02 4.21 -7.11
CA GLY A 59 13.41 3.49 -8.23
C GLY A 59 14.43 3.02 -9.25
N GLN A 60 15.38 3.88 -9.65
CA GLN A 60 16.43 3.54 -10.62
C GLN A 60 17.40 2.48 -10.06
N VAL A 61 17.88 2.66 -8.85
CA VAL A 61 18.75 1.68 -8.18
C VAL A 61 18.04 0.35 -8.04
N GLY A 62 16.77 0.35 -7.63
CA GLY A 62 15.97 -0.86 -7.51
C GLY A 62 15.81 -1.60 -8.83
N ALA A 63 15.54 -0.88 -9.92
CA ALA A 63 15.43 -1.47 -11.25
C ALA A 63 16.74 -2.13 -11.71
N VAL A 64 17.87 -1.45 -11.52
CA VAL A 64 19.20 -1.99 -11.87
C VAL A 64 19.49 -3.26 -11.06
N ARG A 65 19.30 -3.23 -9.75
CA ARG A 65 19.57 -4.39 -8.88
C ARG A 65 18.66 -5.58 -9.20
N ALA A 66 17.36 -5.33 -9.42
CA ALA A 66 16.44 -6.38 -9.85
C ALA A 66 16.87 -7.00 -11.19
N ALA A 67 17.28 -6.17 -12.17
CA ALA A 67 17.76 -6.65 -13.45
C ALA A 67 19.05 -7.47 -13.31
N GLN A 68 20.01 -7.02 -12.49
CA GLN A 68 21.24 -7.78 -12.21
C GLN A 68 20.91 -9.15 -11.64
N TRP A 69 20.06 -9.20 -10.61
CA TRP A 69 19.64 -10.47 -10.01
C TRP A 69 19.01 -11.42 -11.03
N ILE A 70 18.09 -10.92 -11.86
CA ILE A 70 17.42 -11.71 -12.90
C ILE A 70 18.42 -12.27 -13.91
N CYS A 71 19.40 -11.45 -14.33
CA CYS A 71 20.44 -11.89 -15.26
C CYS A 71 21.34 -12.98 -14.67
N GLU A 72 21.72 -12.85 -13.39
CA GLU A 72 22.61 -13.80 -12.72
C GLU A 72 21.91 -15.12 -12.38
N THR A 73 20.67 -15.05 -11.91
CA THR A 73 19.94 -16.26 -11.47
C THR A 73 19.21 -16.97 -12.61
N GLY A 74 19.05 -16.29 -13.73
CA GLY A 74 18.33 -16.81 -14.89
C GLY A 74 16.81 -16.95 -14.66
N PRO A 75 16.07 -17.41 -15.67
CA PRO A 75 14.63 -17.57 -15.58
C PRO A 75 14.24 -18.70 -14.61
N SER A 76 13.18 -18.50 -13.84
CA SER A 76 12.56 -19.56 -13.07
C SER A 76 12.12 -20.71 -13.99
N GLN A 77 12.59 -21.91 -13.68
CA GLN A 77 12.24 -23.09 -14.48
C GLN A 77 10.85 -23.61 -14.13
N THR A 78 9.84 -23.09 -14.82
CA THR A 78 8.50 -23.66 -14.75
C THR A 78 8.30 -24.58 -15.94
N THR A 79 7.91 -25.82 -15.71
CA THR A 79 7.61 -26.73 -16.82
C THR A 79 6.40 -26.23 -17.60
N HIS A 80 6.42 -26.43 -18.92
CA HIS A 80 5.31 -26.04 -19.81
C HIS A 80 3.96 -26.62 -19.34
N GLY A 81 3.95 -27.89 -18.88
CA GLY A 81 2.74 -28.54 -18.35
C GLY A 81 2.21 -27.89 -17.06
N ALA A 82 3.09 -27.48 -16.15
CA ALA A 82 2.69 -26.77 -14.92
C ALA A 82 2.13 -25.36 -15.28
N PHE A 83 2.77 -24.64 -16.17
CA PHE A 83 2.28 -23.36 -16.65
C PHE A 83 0.88 -23.47 -17.28
N LEU A 84 0.66 -24.40 -18.22
CA LEU A 84 -0.63 -24.58 -18.87
C LEU A 84 -1.74 -24.95 -17.89
N ARG A 85 -1.46 -25.82 -16.89
CA ARG A 85 -2.43 -26.16 -15.84
C ARG A 85 -2.85 -24.92 -15.07
N THR A 86 -1.89 -24.19 -14.53
CA THR A 86 -2.17 -22.96 -13.77
C THR A 86 -2.90 -21.90 -14.59
N ALA A 87 -2.51 -21.72 -15.86
CA ALA A 87 -3.18 -20.79 -16.76
C ALA A 87 -4.64 -21.18 -17.03
N ARG A 88 -4.93 -22.48 -17.25
CA ARG A 88 -6.30 -22.97 -17.42
C ARG A 88 -7.16 -22.74 -16.18
N GLU A 89 -6.63 -23.04 -15.00
CA GLU A 89 -7.33 -22.81 -13.72
C GLU A 89 -7.60 -21.30 -13.50
N ALA A 90 -6.62 -20.44 -13.76
CA ALA A 90 -6.78 -19.00 -13.66
C ALA A 90 -7.86 -18.51 -14.65
N SER A 91 -7.79 -18.92 -15.92
CA SER A 91 -8.80 -18.58 -16.94
C SER A 91 -10.19 -19.07 -16.56
N ALA A 92 -10.32 -20.24 -15.99
CA ALA A 92 -11.62 -20.77 -15.55
C ALA A 92 -12.21 -19.91 -14.41
N ARG A 93 -11.38 -19.50 -13.42
CA ARG A 93 -11.81 -18.61 -12.34
C ARG A 93 -12.25 -17.25 -12.88
N HIS A 94 -11.48 -16.64 -13.78
CA HIS A 94 -11.82 -15.35 -14.39
C HIS A 94 -13.10 -15.43 -15.21
N ASN A 95 -13.27 -16.49 -16.00
CA ASN A 95 -14.49 -16.70 -16.78
C ASN A 95 -15.73 -16.86 -15.87
N ALA A 96 -15.61 -17.63 -14.78
CA ALA A 96 -16.69 -17.81 -13.81
C ALA A 96 -17.07 -16.48 -13.15
N PHE A 97 -16.08 -15.69 -12.73
CA PHE A 97 -16.29 -14.36 -12.18
C PHE A 97 -17.00 -13.45 -13.18
N CYS A 98 -16.47 -13.35 -14.41
CA CYS A 98 -17.05 -12.52 -15.47
C CYS A 98 -18.52 -12.90 -15.77
N LYS A 99 -18.83 -14.21 -15.87
CA LYS A 99 -20.21 -14.67 -16.08
C LYS A 99 -21.15 -14.24 -14.98
N ARG A 100 -20.74 -14.31 -13.70
CA ARG A 100 -21.57 -13.91 -12.56
C ARG A 100 -21.86 -12.42 -12.56
N ILE A 101 -20.84 -11.58 -12.71
CA ILE A 101 -21.01 -10.11 -12.66
C ILE A 101 -21.74 -9.54 -13.88
N LEU A 102 -21.77 -10.25 -15.01
CA LEU A 102 -22.58 -9.89 -16.18
C LEU A 102 -24.08 -10.16 -15.98
N GLN A 103 -24.45 -11.02 -15.04
CA GLN A 103 -25.83 -11.34 -14.71
C GLN A 103 -26.44 -10.39 -13.67
N GLN A 104 -25.62 -9.55 -13.03
CA GLN A 104 -26.06 -8.60 -12.00
C GLN A 104 -26.39 -7.25 -12.64
N PRO A 105 -27.31 -6.45 -12.03
CA PRO A 105 -27.55 -5.07 -12.41
C PRO A 105 -26.24 -4.24 -12.32
N ASP A 106 -26.03 -3.36 -13.30
CA ASP A 106 -24.82 -2.52 -13.35
C ASP A 106 -24.78 -1.54 -12.18
N ASN A 107 -23.81 -1.72 -11.30
CA ASN A 107 -23.60 -0.90 -10.10
C ASN A 107 -22.12 -0.69 -9.73
N VAL A 108 -21.19 -1.13 -10.57
CA VAL A 108 -19.76 -1.14 -10.24
C VAL A 108 -19.19 0.24 -9.93
N ASP A 109 -19.61 1.30 -10.65
CA ASP A 109 -19.12 2.65 -10.38
C ASP A 109 -19.62 3.20 -9.05
N GLN A 110 -20.87 2.90 -8.70
CA GLN A 110 -21.43 3.24 -7.39
C GLN A 110 -20.66 2.51 -6.28
N ALA A 111 -20.37 1.24 -6.46
CA ALA A 111 -19.60 0.45 -5.49
C ALA A 111 -18.18 0.99 -5.31
N ILE A 112 -17.50 1.42 -6.38
CA ILE A 112 -16.20 2.09 -6.32
C ILE A 112 -16.31 3.42 -5.57
N ALA A 113 -17.33 4.23 -5.85
CA ALA A 113 -17.55 5.50 -5.17
C ALA A 113 -17.74 5.28 -3.66
N VAL A 114 -18.61 4.35 -3.27
CA VAL A 114 -18.83 3.98 -1.85
C VAL A 114 -17.53 3.54 -1.18
N ALA A 115 -16.74 2.67 -1.84
CA ALA A 115 -15.47 2.20 -1.30
C ALA A 115 -14.46 3.35 -1.09
N ARG A 116 -14.39 4.30 -2.03
CA ARG A 116 -13.53 5.49 -1.92
C ARG A 116 -13.95 6.43 -0.80
N HIS A 117 -15.24 6.77 -0.72
CA HIS A 117 -15.76 7.65 0.34
C HIS A 117 -15.51 7.06 1.72
N ARG A 118 -15.77 5.77 1.91
CA ARG A 118 -15.52 5.06 3.16
C ARG A 118 -14.07 5.23 3.65
N MET A 119 -13.09 5.12 2.76
CA MET A 119 -11.69 5.33 3.13
C MET A 119 -11.36 6.81 3.36
N SER A 120 -11.96 7.74 2.64
CA SER A 120 -11.79 9.17 2.90
C SER A 120 -12.33 9.56 4.28
N ASP A 121 -13.48 9.00 4.66
CA ASP A 121 -14.16 9.33 5.92
C ASP A 121 -13.48 8.71 7.14
N HIS A 122 -13.01 7.45 7.04
CA HIS A 122 -12.56 6.68 8.19
C HIS A 122 -11.07 6.30 8.17
N GLY A 123 -10.46 6.23 6.99
CA GLY A 123 -9.03 5.96 6.80
C GLY A 123 -8.22 7.21 6.42
N GLY A 124 -8.82 8.39 6.45
CA GLY A 124 -8.21 9.68 6.10
C GLY A 124 -7.28 10.23 7.18
N VAL A 125 -7.32 11.55 7.37
CA VAL A 125 -6.45 12.26 8.33
C VAL A 125 -6.82 11.94 9.78
N ILE A 126 -8.11 11.91 10.11
CA ILE A 126 -8.62 11.60 11.46
C ILE A 126 -9.06 10.14 11.48
N ARG A 127 -8.43 9.34 12.34
CA ARG A 127 -8.59 7.89 12.39
C ARG A 127 -9.14 7.44 13.73
N GLN A 128 -10.45 7.26 13.78
CA GLN A 128 -11.13 6.72 14.95
C GLN A 128 -11.10 5.19 14.90
N GLN A 129 -10.66 4.56 15.98
CA GLN A 129 -10.47 3.11 16.07
C GLN A 129 -11.74 2.33 15.69
N SER A 130 -12.88 2.66 16.31
CA SER A 130 -14.16 1.98 16.07
C SER A 130 -14.68 2.17 14.64
N ALA A 131 -14.49 3.36 14.04
CA ALA A 131 -14.89 3.62 12.67
C ALA A 131 -14.04 2.83 11.68
N MET A 132 -12.73 2.70 11.92
CA MET A 132 -11.86 1.86 11.11
C MET A 132 -12.18 0.37 11.23
N GLU A 133 -12.54 -0.12 12.43
CA GLU A 133 -12.97 -1.51 12.65
C GLU A 133 -14.25 -1.83 11.86
N ALA A 134 -15.27 -0.99 11.97
CA ALA A 134 -16.49 -1.12 11.19
C ALA A 134 -16.23 -1.04 9.66
N THR A 135 -15.30 -0.19 9.26
CA THR A 135 -14.89 -0.06 7.86
C THR A 135 -14.21 -1.34 7.36
N LEU A 136 -13.31 -1.93 8.14
CA LEU A 136 -12.65 -3.18 7.79
C LEU A 136 -13.66 -4.32 7.63
N GLU A 137 -14.63 -4.42 8.54
CA GLU A 137 -15.70 -5.40 8.44
C GLU A 137 -16.52 -5.23 7.14
N ALA A 138 -16.95 -3.99 6.85
CA ALA A 138 -17.71 -3.68 5.64
C ALA A 138 -16.91 -3.98 4.35
N VAL A 139 -15.61 -3.65 4.30
CA VAL A 139 -14.73 -3.96 3.17
C VAL A 139 -14.58 -5.47 3.00
N THR A 140 -14.39 -6.19 4.10
CA THR A 140 -14.25 -7.65 4.08
C THR A 140 -15.53 -8.33 3.57
N MET A 141 -16.69 -7.93 4.07
CA MET A 141 -17.96 -8.44 3.58
C MET A 141 -18.19 -8.12 2.09
N GLN A 142 -17.85 -6.89 1.67
CA GLN A 142 -17.99 -6.51 0.26
C GLN A 142 -17.09 -7.34 -0.63
N MET A 143 -15.84 -7.61 -0.22
CA MET A 143 -14.91 -8.47 -0.95
C MET A 143 -15.42 -9.91 -1.06
N GLN A 144 -15.90 -10.49 0.03
CA GLN A 144 -16.44 -11.86 0.05
C GLN A 144 -17.66 -12.03 -0.86
N LYS A 145 -18.51 -11.01 -0.94
CA LYS A 145 -19.75 -11.04 -1.74
C LYS A 145 -19.57 -10.46 -3.15
N LEU A 146 -18.37 -10.01 -3.52
CA LEU A 146 -18.11 -9.21 -4.73
C LEU A 146 -18.75 -9.81 -5.98
N SER A 147 -18.50 -11.07 -6.29
CA SER A 147 -18.99 -11.72 -7.50
C SER A 147 -20.53 -11.89 -7.57
N ASN A 148 -21.21 -11.76 -6.43
CA ASN A 148 -22.66 -11.94 -6.34
C ASN A 148 -23.43 -10.62 -6.21
N THR A 149 -22.73 -9.52 -5.96
CA THR A 149 -23.36 -8.22 -5.67
C THR A 149 -22.99 -7.13 -6.68
N ILE A 150 -21.94 -7.36 -7.47
CA ILE A 150 -21.45 -6.38 -8.45
C ILE A 150 -21.87 -6.76 -9.86
N GLY A 151 -22.42 -5.79 -10.57
CA GLY A 151 -22.72 -5.87 -11.99
C GLY A 151 -21.97 -4.83 -12.80
N ILE A 152 -21.67 -5.17 -14.05
CA ILE A 152 -20.88 -4.34 -14.97
C ILE A 152 -21.63 -3.94 -16.25
N GLY A 153 -22.83 -4.42 -16.45
CA GLY A 153 -23.67 -4.13 -17.63
C GLY A 153 -23.10 -4.66 -18.97
N SER A 154 -21.79 -4.60 -19.17
CA SER A 154 -21.13 -5.06 -20.39
C SER A 154 -19.71 -5.57 -20.13
N ARG A 155 -19.19 -6.42 -21.04
CA ARG A 155 -17.81 -6.95 -20.95
C ARG A 155 -16.73 -5.87 -21.04
N SER A 156 -16.97 -4.79 -21.75
CA SER A 156 -16.01 -3.67 -21.86
C SER A 156 -15.74 -2.99 -20.50
N ARG A 157 -16.61 -3.17 -19.51
CA ARG A 157 -16.47 -2.63 -18.16
C ARG A 157 -15.84 -3.60 -17.15
N LEU A 158 -15.37 -4.77 -17.61
CA LEU A 158 -14.73 -5.76 -16.74
C LEU A 158 -13.55 -5.19 -15.95
N VAL A 159 -12.78 -4.27 -16.54
CA VAL A 159 -11.68 -3.57 -15.86
C VAL A 159 -12.16 -2.85 -14.59
N ARG A 160 -13.40 -2.32 -14.57
CA ARG A 160 -13.94 -1.64 -13.39
C ARG A 160 -14.17 -2.61 -12.21
N ALA A 161 -14.62 -3.83 -12.50
CA ALA A 161 -14.78 -4.85 -11.46
C ALA A 161 -13.43 -5.25 -10.85
N TYR A 162 -12.38 -5.39 -11.66
CA TYR A 162 -11.03 -5.64 -11.14
C TYR A 162 -10.47 -4.45 -10.37
N GLN A 163 -10.69 -3.22 -10.84
CA GLN A 163 -10.33 -2.02 -10.07
C GLN A 163 -10.99 -1.99 -8.70
N LEU A 164 -12.27 -2.38 -8.62
CA LEU A 164 -12.93 -2.50 -7.32
C LEU A 164 -12.34 -3.60 -6.45
N GLN A 165 -12.03 -4.76 -7.04
CA GLN A 165 -11.38 -5.87 -6.33
C GLN A 165 -10.03 -5.44 -5.74
N ASP A 166 -9.17 -4.81 -6.55
CA ASP A 166 -7.87 -4.30 -6.12
C ASP A 166 -8.00 -3.22 -5.05
N LEU A 167 -8.98 -2.32 -5.20
CA LEU A 167 -9.28 -1.30 -4.21
C LEU A 167 -9.67 -1.91 -2.86
N LEU A 168 -10.56 -2.89 -2.84
CA LEU A 168 -10.99 -3.57 -1.61
C LEU A 168 -9.85 -4.35 -0.96
N LEU A 169 -9.00 -5.01 -1.74
CA LEU A 169 -7.83 -5.71 -1.24
C LEU A 169 -6.84 -4.74 -0.58
N THR A 170 -6.56 -3.63 -1.27
CA THR A 170 -5.67 -2.57 -0.75
C THR A 170 -6.25 -1.94 0.53
N GLN A 171 -7.56 -1.68 0.56
CA GLN A 171 -8.23 -1.16 1.76
C GLN A 171 -8.09 -2.09 2.95
N GLN A 172 -8.26 -3.41 2.77
CA GLN A 172 -8.03 -4.38 3.85
C GLN A 172 -6.59 -4.29 4.37
N ALA A 173 -5.60 -4.33 3.49
CA ALA A 173 -4.20 -4.26 3.88
C ALA A 173 -3.89 -2.98 4.69
N VAL A 174 -4.34 -1.83 4.19
CA VAL A 174 -4.10 -0.52 4.82
C VAL A 174 -4.85 -0.40 6.16
N LEU A 175 -6.10 -0.87 6.24
CA LEU A 175 -6.88 -0.85 7.48
C LEU A 175 -6.28 -1.75 8.55
N HIS A 176 -5.79 -2.95 8.20
CA HIS A 176 -5.07 -3.80 9.16
C HIS A 176 -3.83 -3.09 9.71
N ALA A 177 -3.05 -2.41 8.87
CA ALA A 177 -1.90 -1.63 9.30
C ALA A 177 -2.31 -0.47 10.23
N MET A 178 -3.32 0.30 9.85
CA MET A 178 -3.80 1.45 10.63
C MET A 178 -4.35 1.04 11.99
N LEU A 179 -5.13 -0.05 12.04
CA LEU A 179 -5.71 -0.58 13.27
C LEU A 179 -4.64 -1.11 14.23
N ASP A 180 -3.66 -1.84 13.71
CA ASP A 180 -2.54 -2.33 14.50
C ASP A 180 -1.68 -1.17 15.03
N PHE A 181 -1.39 -0.17 14.20
CA PHE A 181 -0.69 1.04 14.64
C PHE A 181 -1.45 1.76 15.75
N GLY A 182 -2.76 1.95 15.60
CA GLY A 182 -3.61 2.58 16.60
C GLY A 182 -3.61 1.83 17.94
N LYS A 183 -3.54 0.50 17.95
CA LYS A 183 -3.46 -0.34 19.16
C LYS A 183 -2.06 -0.33 19.78
N THR A 184 -1.03 -0.38 18.96
CA THR A 184 0.36 -0.53 19.41
C THR A 184 0.97 0.78 19.87
N ALA A 185 0.79 1.85 19.11
CA ALA A 185 1.40 3.15 19.40
C ALA A 185 0.46 4.10 20.16
N VAL A 186 -0.86 4.02 19.93
CA VAL A 186 -1.91 4.91 20.50
C VAL A 186 -1.54 6.41 20.40
N GLN A 187 -0.77 6.77 19.37
CA GLN A 187 -0.15 8.08 19.26
C GLN A 187 -0.25 8.60 17.85
N THR A 188 -0.42 9.91 17.72
CA THR A 188 -0.50 10.57 16.43
C THR A 188 0.89 10.77 15.84
N ARG A 189 1.10 10.27 14.63
CA ARG A 189 2.36 10.40 13.88
C ARG A 189 2.10 10.71 12.42
N GLY A 190 2.95 11.57 11.85
CA GLY A 190 2.92 11.89 10.42
C GLY A 190 1.66 12.63 10.02
N SER A 191 1.01 12.19 8.96
CA SER A 191 -0.17 12.80 8.37
C SER A 191 -1.51 12.32 8.95
N ALA A 192 -1.50 11.56 10.05
CA ALA A 192 -2.69 11.01 10.68
C ALA A 192 -2.84 11.47 12.12
N LEU A 193 -4.09 11.70 12.53
CA LEU A 193 -4.47 12.01 13.89
C LEU A 193 -5.31 10.84 14.42
N TYR A 194 -4.84 10.23 15.50
CA TYR A 194 -5.59 9.23 16.27
C TYR A 194 -6.16 9.92 17.49
N PRO A 195 -7.48 10.17 17.56
CA PRO A 195 -8.10 10.81 18.71
C PRO A 195 -7.88 10.01 19.99
N HIS A 196 -7.57 10.70 21.08
CA HIS A 196 -7.32 10.07 22.37
C HIS A 196 -7.87 10.91 23.52
N PRO A 197 -8.76 10.38 24.38
CA PRO A 197 -9.46 11.16 25.42
C PRO A 197 -8.53 11.82 26.44
N GLN A 198 -7.37 11.23 26.70
CA GLN A 198 -6.35 11.77 27.61
C GLN A 198 -5.23 12.54 26.89
N GLY A 199 -5.43 12.88 25.61
CA GLY A 199 -4.46 13.59 24.81
C GLY A 199 -4.45 15.10 25.07
N LYS A 200 -3.56 15.80 24.35
CA LYS A 200 -3.50 17.25 24.32
C LYS A 200 -4.50 17.79 23.30
N LEU A 201 -5.22 18.84 23.67
CA LEU A 201 -6.08 19.59 22.77
C LEU A 201 -5.50 20.98 22.57
N ARG A 202 -5.38 21.42 21.32
CA ARG A 202 -4.99 22.80 21.03
C ARG A 202 -6.18 23.73 21.23
N LYS A 203 -5.91 24.95 21.69
CA LYS A 203 -6.93 25.98 21.90
C LYS A 203 -7.77 26.18 20.64
N ASN A 204 -9.07 26.32 20.82
CA ASN A 204 -10.07 26.57 19.75
C ASN A 204 -10.27 25.41 18.74
N LEU A 205 -9.87 24.19 19.08
CA LEU A 205 -10.20 23.01 18.29
C LEU A 205 -11.24 22.16 19.01
N ASP A 206 -12.04 21.42 18.22
CA ASP A 206 -13.00 20.42 18.70
C ASP A 206 -12.29 19.26 19.42
N GLU A 207 -13.00 18.60 20.35
CA GLU A 207 -12.49 17.44 21.11
C GLU A 207 -12.02 16.30 20.21
N LEU A 208 -12.55 16.18 18.98
CA LEU A 208 -12.10 15.23 17.99
C LEU A 208 -10.59 15.37 17.64
N PHE A 209 -10.04 16.56 17.83
CA PHE A 209 -8.62 16.86 17.59
C PHE A 209 -7.74 16.66 18.81
N ARG A 210 -8.26 16.05 19.90
CA ARG A 210 -7.47 15.68 21.07
C ARG A 210 -6.61 14.46 20.76
N PHE A 211 -5.30 14.56 20.91
CA PHE A 211 -4.38 13.50 20.52
C PHE A 211 -3.17 13.38 21.44
N ARG A 212 -2.55 12.23 21.48
CA ARG A 212 -1.21 12.02 22.05
C ARG A 212 -0.15 12.15 20.95
N PRO A 213 0.87 13.01 21.13
CA PRO A 213 2.03 13.04 20.23
C PRO A 213 2.77 11.71 20.21
N ASP A 214 3.42 11.39 19.10
CA ASP A 214 4.31 10.24 18.98
C ASP A 214 5.44 10.31 20.02
N ASP A 215 5.68 9.21 20.74
CA ASP A 215 6.77 9.08 21.71
C ASP A 215 8.08 8.55 21.10
N GLY A 216 8.09 8.34 19.81
CA GLY A 216 9.26 7.90 19.06
C GLY A 216 9.56 6.39 19.12
N LYS A 217 8.83 5.60 19.89
CA LYS A 217 9.12 4.15 20.04
C LYS A 217 9.09 3.37 18.74
N THR A 218 8.28 3.80 17.78
CA THR A 218 8.16 3.13 16.49
C THR A 218 9.04 3.73 15.38
N LEU A 219 9.85 4.75 15.69
CA LEU A 219 10.72 5.43 14.69
C LEU A 219 11.75 4.50 14.06
N THR A 220 12.23 3.52 14.81
CA THR A 220 13.21 2.53 14.37
C THR A 220 12.59 1.23 13.90
N MET A 221 11.28 1.22 13.67
CA MET A 221 10.54 0.02 13.28
C MET A 221 9.86 0.21 11.93
N ILE A 222 9.72 -0.88 11.20
CA ILE A 222 8.94 -0.98 9.97
C ILE A 222 7.78 -1.93 10.21
N GLN A 223 6.57 -1.46 9.95
CA GLN A 223 5.36 -2.28 9.97
C GLN A 223 5.18 -2.99 8.62
N GLN A 224 4.83 -4.26 8.67
CA GLN A 224 4.54 -5.08 7.49
C GLN A 224 3.20 -5.78 7.67
N VAL A 225 2.41 -5.81 6.60
CA VAL A 225 1.14 -6.54 6.52
C VAL A 225 1.29 -7.67 5.52
N ARG A 226 0.84 -8.86 5.89
CA ARG A 226 0.86 -10.04 5.03
C ARG A 226 -0.51 -10.70 4.99
N PHE A 227 -0.89 -11.15 3.79
CA PHE A 227 -2.04 -12.01 3.60
C PHE A 227 -1.56 -13.39 3.14
N ALA A 228 -1.86 -14.41 3.91
CA ALA A 228 -1.53 -15.79 3.58
C ALA A 228 -2.61 -16.73 4.16
N ASP A 229 -2.98 -17.73 3.41
CA ASP A 229 -3.95 -18.78 3.83
C ASP A 229 -5.27 -18.19 4.33
N GLY A 230 -5.72 -17.09 3.72
CA GLY A 230 -6.97 -16.41 4.09
C GLY A 230 -6.86 -15.51 5.33
N ILE A 231 -5.67 -15.34 5.90
CA ILE A 231 -5.44 -14.60 7.16
C ILE A 231 -4.54 -13.40 6.91
N TRP A 232 -4.97 -12.25 7.44
CA TRP A 232 -4.15 -11.04 7.52
C TRP A 232 -3.31 -11.06 8.80
N THR A 233 -2.02 -10.81 8.68
CA THR A 233 -1.09 -10.67 9.81
C THR A 233 -0.34 -9.36 9.71
N VAL A 234 -0.13 -8.71 10.87
CA VAL A 234 0.70 -7.51 10.96
C VAL A 234 1.90 -7.84 11.83
N SER A 235 3.07 -7.43 11.39
CA SER A 235 4.33 -7.63 12.10
C SER A 235 5.18 -6.37 12.06
N TRP A 236 6.10 -6.25 13.02
CA TRP A 236 7.05 -5.17 13.13
C TRP A 236 8.47 -5.72 13.09
N ARG A 237 9.33 -5.06 12.35
CA ARG A 237 10.77 -5.37 12.32
C ARG A 237 11.59 -4.09 12.52
N PRO A 238 12.79 -4.18 13.07
CA PRO A 238 13.67 -3.02 13.18
C PRO A 238 14.09 -2.52 11.79
N THR A 239 14.33 -1.21 11.69
CA THR A 239 15.06 -0.63 10.56
C THR A 239 16.51 -1.07 10.61
N ARG A 240 17.19 -1.01 9.47
CA ARG A 240 18.66 -1.15 9.49
C ARG A 240 19.26 0.08 10.17
N PRO A 241 20.29 -0.10 11.00
CA PRO A 241 21.03 1.04 11.51
C PRO A 241 21.67 1.81 10.35
N ILE A 242 21.73 3.13 10.49
CA ILE A 242 22.53 3.96 9.59
C ILE A 242 24.00 3.67 9.91
N PRO A 243 24.85 3.36 8.89
CA PRO A 243 26.27 3.18 9.12
C PRO A 243 26.87 4.43 9.76
N SER A 244 27.83 4.23 10.68
CA SER A 244 28.54 5.30 11.37
C SER A 244 29.86 5.68 10.68
N ASP A 245 30.23 4.96 9.63
CA ASP A 245 31.47 5.18 8.91
C ASP A 245 31.34 6.40 7.99
N ASP A 246 32.23 7.36 8.14
CA ASP A 246 32.22 8.57 7.28
C ASP A 246 32.49 8.22 5.81
N ASP A 247 33.27 7.14 5.56
CA ASP A 247 33.62 6.66 4.22
C ASP A 247 32.62 5.60 3.68
N PHE A 248 31.43 5.49 4.25
CA PHE A 248 30.45 4.45 3.87
C PHE A 248 30.12 4.48 2.38
N PHE A 249 29.85 5.67 1.83
CA PHE A 249 29.48 5.83 0.43
C PHE A 249 30.61 5.40 -0.51
N GLU A 250 31.83 5.87 -0.25
CA GLU A 250 33.03 5.57 -1.05
C GLU A 250 33.35 4.07 -1.02
N ASN A 251 33.21 3.44 0.14
CA ASN A 251 33.43 2.01 0.30
C ASN A 251 32.38 1.19 -0.45
N VAL A 252 31.09 1.55 -0.35
CA VAL A 252 30.02 0.86 -1.08
C VAL A 252 30.17 1.09 -2.59
N TRP A 253 30.53 2.31 -3.01
CA TRP A 253 30.77 2.61 -4.42
C TRP A 253 31.94 1.80 -5.00
N ARG A 254 33.05 1.72 -4.28
CA ARG A 254 34.21 0.90 -4.67
C ARG A 254 33.84 -0.58 -4.77
N GLN A 255 33.12 -1.10 -3.76
CA GLN A 255 32.62 -2.47 -3.79
C GLN A 255 31.69 -2.74 -4.97
N TYR A 256 30.83 -1.79 -5.31
CA TYR A 256 29.97 -1.89 -6.48
C TYR A 256 30.77 -1.95 -7.78
N GLN A 257 31.77 -1.07 -7.94
CA GLN A 257 32.64 -1.07 -9.11
C GLN A 257 33.45 -2.39 -9.24
N ASP A 258 33.87 -2.97 -8.13
CA ASP A 258 34.58 -4.24 -8.05
C ASP A 258 33.65 -5.47 -8.14
N ASN A 259 32.34 -5.29 -8.36
CA ASN A 259 31.33 -6.34 -8.36
C ASN A 259 31.26 -7.17 -7.06
N ARG A 260 31.71 -6.63 -5.92
CA ARG A 260 31.75 -7.35 -4.64
C ARG A 260 30.47 -7.26 -3.82
N ASN A 261 29.55 -6.36 -4.15
CA ASN A 261 28.29 -6.16 -3.43
C ASN A 261 27.04 -6.56 -4.25
N ILE A 262 27.26 -7.30 -5.32
CA ILE A 262 26.19 -7.80 -6.20
C ILE A 262 25.55 -9.06 -5.60
N TYR A 263 26.23 -9.75 -4.70
CA TYR A 263 25.79 -11.02 -4.09
C TYR A 263 25.50 -10.91 -2.59
#